data_8b923240274ddf2429b0d365aab9d1fd
#
_entry.id   8b923240274ddf2429b0d365aab9d1fd
#
_cell.length_a   1.000
_cell.length_b   1.000
_cell.length_c   1.000
_cell.angle_alpha   90.00
_cell.angle_beta   90.00
_cell.angle_gamma   90.00
#
_symmetry.space_group_name_H-M   'P 1'
#
loop_
_entity.id
_entity.type
_entity.pdbx_description
1 polymer ?
#
loop_
_entity_poly.entity_id
_entity_poly.type
_entity_poly.pdbx_seq_one_letter_code
_entity_poly.pdbx_strand_id
1 'polypeptide(L)'
;MKKKSAKNEKDRIKVFSCEQPDEMLAFLKKRPVFRELKYPYTERMLKLLKETNPFRQTYHYIESGESFAFFIIYESRMNIMTLGNSEWMMNVKTVGFPCSLSNSGYVTNDLEFLLSYCKRIKGGKLILNVDEPVEMKGLGFGETLPSCVLSIKDEYRTIDDYVASLRSQYRRRIRLAEKRCRDVSVYRVEISDAGMKNDSWDIYPLYLNTYRKSEYKLECLDRKFFEESEGTRLVFVKDDKPAGFVLLHEEGEKLVFQFCGMDYECMSNTADLYFFMLLHIVGFAIEKNKKIIDFGQTSELTKMKFGAELSKRYFYAHHTNPFLNMFAILGKKLLEYRYDFPDFKVFRRG
;
A
#
# COMPACT_ATOMS: atom_id res chain seq x y z
N MET A 1 -56.07 5.96 1.37
CA MET A 1 -54.85 6.66 0.91
C MET A 1 -53.97 7.09 2.10
N LYS A 2 -53.15 6.21 2.70
CA LYS A 2 -52.13 6.57 3.71
C LYS A 2 -51.21 5.35 3.96
N LYS A 3 -50.46 4.90 2.94
CA LYS A 3 -49.41 3.88 3.10
C LYS A 3 -48.19 4.10 2.17
N LYS A 4 -47.98 5.32 1.64
CA LYS A 4 -46.85 5.66 0.75
C LYS A 4 -45.73 6.49 1.41
N SER A 5 -45.85 6.92 2.66
CA SER A 5 -44.94 7.86 3.29
C SER A 5 -43.80 7.24 4.14
N ALA A 6 -43.97 6.00 4.60
CA ALA A 6 -43.00 5.37 5.52
C ALA A 6 -41.83 4.63 4.84
N LYS A 7 -41.86 4.46 3.51
CA LYS A 7 -40.82 3.73 2.75
C LYS A 7 -39.67 4.62 2.29
N ASN A 8 -39.80 5.94 2.40
CA ASN A 8 -38.86 6.91 1.83
C ASN A 8 -37.76 7.42 2.77
N GLU A 9 -37.80 7.15 4.08
CA GLU A 9 -36.75 7.64 5.00
C GLU A 9 -35.60 6.62 5.17
N LYS A 10 -35.89 5.31 5.05
CA LYS A 10 -34.85 4.27 5.17
C LYS A 10 -33.89 4.20 3.97
N ASP A 11 -34.28 4.73 2.81
CA ASP A 11 -33.50 4.65 1.57
C ASP A 11 -32.67 5.91 1.27
N ARG A 12 -32.70 6.91 2.17
CA ARG A 12 -31.94 8.14 1.96
C ARG A 12 -30.51 7.97 2.44
N ILE A 13 -29.55 8.07 1.50
CA ILE A 13 -28.14 8.05 1.83
C ILE A 13 -27.80 9.30 2.63
N LYS A 14 -27.33 9.12 3.85
CA LYS A 14 -26.74 10.19 4.65
C LYS A 14 -25.27 10.30 4.30
N VAL A 15 -24.79 11.51 4.13
CA VAL A 15 -23.41 11.80 3.71
C VAL A 15 -22.82 12.81 4.69
N PHE A 16 -21.60 12.51 5.14
CA PHE A 16 -20.74 13.45 5.83
C PHE A 16 -19.39 13.51 5.11
N SER A 17 -18.88 14.70 4.86
CA SER A 17 -17.59 14.87 4.20
C SER A 17 -16.85 16.10 4.74
N CYS A 18 -15.55 16.01 4.89
CA CYS A 18 -14.70 17.09 5.36
C CYS A 18 -13.28 16.98 4.78
N GLU A 19 -12.48 18.02 4.97
CA GLU A 19 -11.07 18.06 4.54
C GLU A 19 -10.10 17.76 5.70
N GLN A 20 -10.59 17.74 6.93
CA GLN A 20 -9.76 17.53 8.10
C GLN A 20 -9.96 16.13 8.69
N PRO A 21 -8.88 15.34 8.86
CA PRO A 21 -8.98 13.98 9.41
C PRO A 21 -9.56 13.97 10.83
N ASP A 22 -9.23 14.96 11.66
CA ASP A 22 -9.73 15.07 13.04
C ASP A 22 -11.25 15.21 13.09
N GLU A 23 -11.81 16.05 12.23
CA GLU A 23 -13.25 16.25 12.13
C GLU A 23 -13.94 14.95 11.72
N MET A 24 -13.38 14.26 10.72
CA MET A 24 -13.90 12.96 10.28
C MET A 24 -13.81 11.92 11.41
N LEU A 25 -12.66 11.77 12.05
CA LEU A 25 -12.47 10.78 13.11
C LEU A 25 -13.37 11.07 14.33
N ALA A 26 -13.53 12.32 14.71
CA ALA A 26 -14.46 12.72 15.77
C ALA A 26 -15.90 12.34 15.43
N PHE A 27 -16.31 12.52 14.17
CA PHE A 27 -17.60 12.07 13.66
C PHE A 27 -17.74 10.55 13.68
N LEU A 28 -16.70 9.82 13.23
CA LEU A 28 -16.70 8.35 13.13
C LEU A 28 -16.71 7.64 14.49
N LYS A 29 -16.18 8.25 15.56
CA LYS A 29 -16.17 7.66 16.92
C LYS A 29 -17.53 7.15 17.39
N LYS A 30 -18.61 7.72 16.86
CA LYS A 30 -20.01 7.35 17.17
C LYS A 30 -20.65 6.41 16.13
N ARG A 31 -19.87 5.86 15.19
CA ARG A 31 -20.35 5.04 14.06
C ARG A 31 -19.79 3.61 14.11
N PRO A 32 -20.50 2.63 13.57
CA PRO A 32 -20.03 1.24 13.52
C PRO A 32 -18.66 1.08 12.86
N VAL A 33 -18.42 1.81 11.77
CA VAL A 33 -17.17 1.78 11.00
C VAL A 33 -15.93 2.08 11.85
N PHE A 34 -16.06 2.84 12.94
CA PHE A 34 -14.91 3.18 13.79
C PHE A 34 -14.20 1.97 14.37
N ARG A 35 -14.93 0.89 14.64
CA ARG A 35 -14.39 -0.39 15.14
C ARG A 35 -13.59 -1.14 14.09
N GLU A 36 -13.84 -0.85 12.83
CA GLU A 36 -13.19 -1.47 11.67
C GLU A 36 -11.93 -0.69 11.22
N LEU A 37 -11.74 0.54 11.75
CA LEU A 37 -10.57 1.35 11.43
C LEU A 37 -9.33 0.74 12.09
N LYS A 38 -8.47 0.16 11.27
CA LYS A 38 -7.15 -0.36 11.63
C LYS A 38 -6.09 0.38 10.82
N TYR A 39 -4.83 0.07 11.05
CA TYR A 39 -3.78 0.56 10.19
C TYR A 39 -4.10 0.28 8.71
N PRO A 40 -3.92 1.25 7.78
CA PRO A 40 -3.29 2.57 7.97
C PRO A 40 -4.26 3.72 8.33
N TYR A 41 -5.51 3.45 8.72
CA TYR A 41 -6.53 4.48 9.02
C TYR A 41 -6.43 5.03 10.46
N THR A 42 -5.26 5.00 11.06
CA THR A 42 -5.02 5.58 12.38
C THR A 42 -5.09 7.10 12.32
N GLU A 43 -5.46 7.74 13.43
CA GLU A 43 -5.51 9.20 13.54
C GLU A 43 -4.16 9.83 13.16
N ARG A 44 -3.07 9.27 13.69
CA ARG A 44 -1.73 9.76 13.41
C ARG A 44 -1.36 9.67 11.92
N MET A 45 -1.60 8.52 11.28
CA MET A 45 -1.28 8.33 9.86
C MET A 45 -2.09 9.29 8.96
N LEU A 46 -3.39 9.45 9.23
CA LEU A 46 -4.24 10.35 8.44
C LEU A 46 -3.83 11.81 8.59
N LYS A 47 -3.47 12.26 9.81
CA LYS A 47 -2.93 13.61 10.04
C LYS A 47 -1.60 13.81 9.32
N LEU A 48 -0.69 12.86 9.50
CA LEU A 48 0.63 12.93 8.89
C LEU A 48 0.54 12.99 7.36
N LEU A 49 -0.31 12.16 6.75
CA LEU A 49 -0.54 12.20 5.31
C LEU A 49 -1.21 13.51 4.85
N LYS A 50 -2.09 14.11 5.67
CA LYS A 50 -2.69 15.41 5.36
C LYS A 50 -1.64 16.51 5.28
N GLU A 51 -0.61 16.45 6.11
CA GLU A 51 0.44 17.46 6.20
C GLU A 51 1.58 17.23 5.19
N THR A 52 1.90 15.98 4.88
CA THR A 52 3.14 15.60 4.17
C THR A 52 2.92 15.10 2.74
N ASN A 53 1.67 14.83 2.36
CA ASN A 53 1.33 14.35 1.03
C ASN A 53 0.93 15.54 0.12
N PRO A 54 1.44 15.64 -1.10
CA PRO A 54 1.12 16.73 -2.02
C PRO A 54 -0.33 16.72 -2.53
N PHE A 55 -1.05 15.59 -2.37
CA PHE A 55 -2.41 15.47 -2.86
C PHE A 55 -3.42 16.09 -1.89
N ARG A 56 -4.33 16.89 -2.42
CA ARG A 56 -5.49 17.36 -1.66
C ARG A 56 -6.41 16.18 -1.37
N GLN A 57 -6.61 15.90 -0.08
CA GLN A 57 -7.41 14.79 0.41
C GLN A 57 -8.73 15.28 0.97
N THR A 58 -9.81 14.51 0.73
CA THR A 58 -11.12 14.69 1.35
C THR A 58 -11.58 13.35 1.94
N TYR A 59 -12.19 13.42 3.11
CA TYR A 59 -12.67 12.26 3.85
C TYR A 59 -14.18 12.20 3.75
N HIS A 60 -14.73 11.02 3.51
CA HIS A 60 -16.15 10.83 3.25
C HIS A 60 -16.69 9.67 4.08
N TYR A 61 -17.86 9.86 4.64
CA TYR A 61 -18.64 8.80 5.25
C TYR A 61 -20.05 8.81 4.66
N ILE A 62 -20.54 7.63 4.32
CA ILE A 62 -21.91 7.44 3.83
C ILE A 62 -22.57 6.31 4.58
N GLU A 63 -23.87 6.43 4.84
CA GLU A 63 -24.70 5.38 5.45
C GLU A 63 -26.11 5.34 4.87
N SER A 64 -26.69 4.15 4.74
CA SER A 64 -28.09 3.93 4.41
C SER A 64 -28.56 2.58 4.96
N GLY A 65 -29.51 2.58 5.86
CA GLY A 65 -29.91 1.37 6.58
C GLY A 65 -28.76 0.79 7.39
N GLU A 66 -28.36 -0.44 7.06
CA GLU A 66 -27.21 -1.12 7.70
C GLU A 66 -25.90 -0.97 6.92
N SER A 67 -25.97 -0.51 5.66
CA SER A 67 -24.80 -0.30 4.82
C SER A 67 -24.09 0.99 5.18
N PHE A 68 -22.77 0.92 5.31
CA PHE A 68 -21.91 2.09 5.52
C PHE A 68 -20.62 1.99 4.73
N ALA A 69 -20.01 3.16 4.46
CA ALA A 69 -18.65 3.25 3.99
C ALA A 69 -17.96 4.53 4.48
N PHE A 70 -16.74 4.38 4.95
CA PHE A 70 -15.76 5.45 5.07
C PHE A 70 -14.76 5.34 3.93
N PHE A 71 -14.40 6.43 3.27
CA PHE A 71 -13.43 6.41 2.19
C PHE A 71 -12.73 7.76 2.00
N ILE A 72 -11.55 7.69 1.39
CA ILE A 72 -10.72 8.86 1.11
C ILE A 72 -10.74 9.12 -0.39
N ILE A 73 -10.94 10.37 -0.77
CA ILE A 73 -10.78 10.83 -2.15
C ILE A 73 -9.61 11.78 -2.22
N TYR A 74 -8.71 11.56 -3.17
CA TYR A 74 -7.69 12.52 -3.54
C TYR A 74 -7.68 12.73 -5.05
N GLU A 75 -7.18 13.89 -5.48
CA GLU A 75 -7.04 14.22 -6.89
C GLU A 75 -5.58 14.03 -7.30
N SER A 76 -5.35 13.19 -8.28
CA SER A 76 -4.04 12.96 -8.85
C SER A 76 -4.05 13.23 -10.35
N ARG A 77 -2.91 13.64 -10.87
CA ARG A 77 -2.70 13.78 -12.30
C ARG A 77 -2.09 12.49 -12.82
N MET A 78 -2.86 11.74 -13.58
CA MET A 78 -2.44 10.42 -14.08
C MET A 78 -2.26 10.44 -15.58
N ASN A 79 -1.23 9.76 -16.07
CA ASN A 79 -1.10 9.46 -17.49
C ASN A 79 -2.04 8.29 -17.82
N ILE A 80 -3.07 8.55 -18.62
CA ILE A 80 -4.03 7.51 -19.05
C ILE A 80 -3.55 6.72 -20.28
N MET A 81 -2.45 7.12 -20.91
CA MET A 81 -1.82 6.44 -22.04
C MET A 81 -0.56 5.67 -21.57
N THR A 82 -0.75 4.72 -20.66
CA THR A 82 0.37 3.95 -20.08
C THR A 82 1.09 3.03 -21.08
N LEU A 83 0.53 2.81 -22.27
CA LEU A 83 1.06 1.89 -23.30
C LEU A 83 1.57 2.61 -24.57
N GLY A 84 1.84 3.90 -24.54
CA GLY A 84 2.30 4.63 -25.72
C GLY A 84 3.37 5.67 -25.40
N ASN A 85 4.08 6.12 -26.43
CA ASN A 85 5.07 7.21 -26.33
C ASN A 85 4.41 8.60 -26.10
N SER A 86 3.08 8.65 -25.93
CA SER A 86 2.33 9.88 -25.72
C SER A 86 1.90 9.99 -24.26
N GLU A 87 2.19 11.12 -23.63
CA GLU A 87 1.69 11.45 -22.30
C GLU A 87 0.35 12.19 -22.44
N TRP A 88 -0.72 11.54 -22.00
CA TRP A 88 -2.01 12.19 -21.88
C TRP A 88 -2.40 12.26 -20.41
N MET A 89 -2.04 13.37 -19.78
CA MET A 89 -2.26 13.61 -18.36
C MET A 89 -3.68 14.09 -18.09
N MET A 90 -4.42 13.38 -17.27
CA MET A 90 -5.76 13.75 -16.81
C MET A 90 -5.82 13.86 -15.28
N ASN A 91 -6.64 14.82 -14.82
CA ASN A 91 -6.99 14.88 -13.40
C ASN A 91 -8.06 13.83 -13.10
N VAL A 92 -7.75 12.91 -12.21
CA VAL A 92 -8.62 11.80 -11.81
C VAL A 92 -8.85 11.85 -10.31
N LYS A 93 -10.10 11.71 -9.89
CA LYS A 93 -10.46 11.49 -8.49
C LYS A 93 -10.22 10.04 -8.15
N THR A 94 -9.35 9.80 -7.20
CA THR A 94 -9.03 8.45 -6.76
C THR A 94 -9.66 8.18 -5.40
N VAL A 95 -10.51 7.15 -5.32
CA VAL A 95 -10.90 6.52 -4.07
C VAL A 95 -9.82 5.50 -3.77
N GLY A 96 -8.90 5.86 -2.88
CA GLY A 96 -7.70 5.10 -2.60
C GLY A 96 -7.05 5.60 -1.32
N PHE A 97 -6.13 4.83 -0.78
CA PHE A 97 -5.28 5.32 0.29
C PHE A 97 -4.21 6.24 -0.35
N PRO A 98 -4.07 7.50 0.12
CA PRO A 98 -3.21 8.48 -0.56
C PRO A 98 -1.73 8.27 -0.20
N CYS A 99 -1.26 7.04 -0.31
CA CYS A 99 0.11 6.63 -0.01
C CYS A 99 0.39 5.32 -0.74
N SER A 100 1.60 5.09 -1.18
CA SER A 100 2.02 3.90 -1.94
C SER A 100 2.00 2.62 -1.11
N LEU A 101 0.88 2.36 -0.43
CA LEU A 101 0.58 1.13 0.28
C LEU A 101 -0.46 0.32 -0.50
N SER A 102 -0.46 -1.00 -0.31
CA SER A 102 -1.39 -1.91 -0.98
C SER A 102 -2.82 -1.87 -0.43
N ASN A 103 -3.09 -1.02 0.55
CA ASN A 103 -4.39 -0.90 1.20
C ASN A 103 -5.42 -0.24 0.27
N SER A 104 -6.68 -0.68 0.38
CA SER A 104 -7.83 0.02 -0.20
C SER A 104 -7.99 1.40 0.43
N GLY A 105 -8.57 2.36 -0.28
CA GLY A 105 -8.83 3.70 0.26
C GLY A 105 -10.15 3.83 1.00
N TYR A 106 -10.71 2.72 1.49
CA TYR A 106 -12.03 2.67 2.11
C TYR A 106 -12.14 1.57 3.17
N VAL A 107 -13.11 1.74 4.05
CA VAL A 107 -13.61 0.73 4.99
C VAL A 107 -15.13 0.67 4.82
N THR A 108 -15.68 -0.49 4.47
CA THR A 108 -17.10 -0.69 4.22
C THR A 108 -17.54 -2.09 4.57
N ASN A 109 -18.80 -2.25 4.96
CA ASN A 109 -19.45 -3.55 5.07
C ASN A 109 -20.25 -3.92 3.80
N ASP A 110 -20.30 -3.01 2.80
CA ASP A 110 -21.07 -3.21 1.57
C ASP A 110 -20.35 -2.48 0.40
N LEU A 111 -19.57 -3.24 -0.36
CA LEU A 111 -18.80 -2.69 -1.48
C LEU A 111 -19.71 -2.22 -2.63
N GLU A 112 -20.83 -2.91 -2.89
CA GLU A 112 -21.76 -2.48 -3.93
C GLU A 112 -22.40 -1.13 -3.61
N PHE A 113 -22.72 -0.90 -2.34
CA PHE A 113 -23.22 0.39 -1.85
C PHE A 113 -22.18 1.50 -2.08
N LEU A 114 -20.92 1.27 -1.70
CA LEU A 114 -19.84 2.22 -1.95
C LEU A 114 -19.68 2.52 -3.44
N LEU A 115 -19.60 1.48 -4.29
CA LEU A 115 -19.43 1.64 -5.74
C LEU A 115 -20.63 2.37 -6.37
N SER A 116 -21.85 2.07 -5.92
CA SER A 116 -23.06 2.76 -6.36
C SER A 116 -23.05 4.26 -6.01
N TYR A 117 -22.51 4.60 -4.84
CA TYR A 117 -22.29 6.00 -4.47
C TYR A 117 -21.20 6.64 -5.29
N CYS A 118 -20.07 5.97 -5.48
CA CYS A 118 -18.94 6.47 -6.28
C CYS A 118 -19.38 6.82 -7.72
N LYS A 119 -20.31 6.11 -8.32
CA LYS A 119 -20.86 6.44 -9.65
C LYS A 119 -21.49 7.83 -9.70
N ARG A 120 -22.01 8.35 -8.59
CA ARG A 120 -22.64 9.69 -8.50
C ARG A 120 -21.63 10.82 -8.35
N ILE A 121 -20.40 10.53 -7.94
CA ILE A 121 -19.33 11.54 -7.81
C ILE A 121 -19.01 12.09 -9.19
N LYS A 122 -19.04 13.41 -9.38
CA LYS A 122 -18.86 14.08 -10.65
C LYS A 122 -17.44 13.91 -11.21
N GLY A 123 -17.33 13.66 -12.51
CA GLY A 123 -16.08 13.56 -13.25
C GLY A 123 -15.57 12.11 -13.41
N GLY A 124 -14.31 11.99 -13.83
CA GLY A 124 -13.59 10.73 -13.90
C GLY A 124 -13.08 10.27 -12.54
N LYS A 125 -13.13 8.99 -12.26
CA LYS A 125 -12.68 8.42 -11.00
C LYS A 125 -12.14 7.02 -11.14
N LEU A 126 -11.22 6.69 -10.23
CA LEU A 126 -10.69 5.35 -9.99
C LEU A 126 -10.96 4.94 -8.55
N ILE A 127 -11.33 3.70 -8.34
CA ILE A 127 -11.34 3.06 -7.02
C ILE A 127 -10.23 2.04 -7.06
N LEU A 128 -9.23 2.19 -6.20
CA LEU A 128 -7.99 1.41 -6.25
C LEU A 128 -7.87 0.40 -5.11
N ASN A 129 -7.05 -0.63 -5.35
CA ASN A 129 -6.65 -1.64 -4.39
C ASN A 129 -7.83 -2.37 -3.75
N VAL A 130 -8.82 -2.73 -4.56
CA VAL A 130 -9.94 -3.54 -4.12
C VAL A 130 -9.47 -4.99 -3.96
N ASP A 131 -9.71 -5.58 -2.79
CA ASP A 131 -9.31 -6.95 -2.46
C ASP A 131 -10.25 -7.99 -3.07
N GLU A 132 -11.53 -7.87 -2.76
CA GLU A 132 -12.59 -8.78 -3.18
C GLU A 132 -13.55 -8.03 -4.10
N PRO A 133 -13.40 -8.18 -5.43
CA PRO A 133 -14.22 -7.43 -6.36
C PRO A 133 -15.64 -8.01 -6.46
N VAL A 134 -16.58 -7.12 -6.72
CA VAL A 134 -17.98 -7.46 -7.04
C VAL A 134 -18.29 -7.04 -8.48
N GLU A 135 -19.14 -7.81 -9.15
CA GLU A 135 -19.57 -7.43 -10.50
C GLU A 135 -20.51 -6.22 -10.44
N MET A 136 -20.11 -5.10 -11.03
CA MET A 136 -20.87 -3.86 -11.01
C MET A 136 -21.07 -3.31 -12.42
N LYS A 137 -22.32 -3.32 -12.89
CA LYS A 137 -22.68 -2.81 -14.22
C LYS A 137 -22.33 -1.33 -14.38
N GLY A 138 -21.70 -1.00 -15.49
CA GLY A 138 -21.37 0.38 -15.87
C GLY A 138 -20.06 0.91 -15.27
N LEU A 139 -19.26 0.07 -14.63
CA LEU A 139 -17.88 0.35 -14.24
C LEU A 139 -16.90 -0.40 -15.15
N GLY A 140 -15.80 0.24 -15.53
CA GLY A 140 -14.61 -0.45 -16.03
C GLY A 140 -13.95 -1.19 -14.85
N PHE A 141 -13.51 -2.42 -15.04
CA PHE A 141 -12.94 -3.25 -14.00
C PHE A 141 -11.71 -3.99 -14.53
N GLY A 142 -10.64 -4.08 -13.74
CA GLY A 142 -9.41 -4.79 -14.11
C GLY A 142 -8.51 -5.04 -12.91
N GLU A 143 -7.44 -5.81 -13.13
CA GLU A 143 -6.40 -6.05 -12.13
C GLU A 143 -5.42 -4.87 -12.08
N THR A 144 -4.99 -4.49 -10.88
CA THR A 144 -3.91 -3.52 -10.64
C THR A 144 -2.68 -4.25 -10.05
N LEU A 145 -1.66 -3.50 -9.67
CA LEU A 145 -0.45 -4.05 -9.04
C LEU A 145 -0.81 -4.96 -7.86
N PRO A 146 -0.40 -6.24 -7.87
CA PRO A 146 -0.66 -7.14 -6.74
C PRO A 146 0.21 -6.78 -5.54
N SER A 147 -0.21 -7.15 -4.34
CA SER A 147 0.66 -7.15 -3.17
C SER A 147 1.41 -8.48 -3.06
N CYS A 148 2.65 -8.43 -2.57
CA CYS A 148 3.47 -9.61 -2.31
C CYS A 148 3.37 -9.98 -0.83
N VAL A 149 2.82 -11.14 -0.51
CA VAL A 149 2.57 -11.59 0.86
C VAL A 149 3.36 -12.86 1.16
N LEU A 150 4.11 -12.85 2.25
CA LEU A 150 4.86 -14.02 2.71
C LEU A 150 4.28 -14.55 4.02
N SER A 151 3.90 -15.82 4.06
CA SER A 151 3.51 -16.51 5.29
C SER A 151 4.74 -17.02 6.03
N ILE A 152 4.84 -16.71 7.32
CA ILE A 152 5.89 -17.17 8.23
C ILE A 152 5.35 -18.36 9.02
N LYS A 153 6.02 -19.50 8.88
CA LYS A 153 5.62 -20.73 9.56
C LYS A 153 6.03 -20.70 11.04
N ASP A 154 5.22 -21.33 11.88
CA ASP A 154 5.46 -21.41 13.32
C ASP A 154 6.76 -22.16 13.69
N GLU A 155 7.23 -23.03 12.79
CA GLU A 155 8.47 -23.78 12.97
C GLU A 155 9.75 -22.94 12.83
N TYR A 156 9.65 -21.75 12.20
CA TYR A 156 10.81 -20.85 12.06
C TYR A 156 11.04 -20.08 13.37
N ARG A 157 12.11 -20.46 14.09
CA ARG A 157 12.55 -19.80 15.34
C ARG A 157 13.62 -18.75 15.07
N THR A 158 14.37 -18.94 14.00
CA THR A 158 15.47 -18.08 13.58
C THR A 158 15.40 -17.82 12.08
N ILE A 159 16.12 -16.81 11.61
CA ILE A 159 16.27 -16.58 10.18
C ILE A 159 16.97 -17.74 9.48
N ASP A 160 17.84 -18.48 10.17
CA ASP A 160 18.53 -19.64 9.62
C ASP A 160 17.56 -20.80 9.36
N ASP A 161 16.53 -21.00 10.19
CA ASP A 161 15.48 -22.00 9.96
C ASP A 161 14.73 -21.68 8.67
N TYR A 162 14.34 -20.40 8.50
CA TYR A 162 13.71 -19.96 7.26
C TYR A 162 14.62 -20.18 6.05
N VAL A 163 15.88 -19.73 6.10
CA VAL A 163 16.84 -19.90 5.00
C VAL A 163 17.10 -21.38 4.72
N ALA A 164 17.14 -22.24 5.74
CA ALA A 164 17.30 -23.70 5.59
C ALA A 164 16.09 -24.35 4.88
N SER A 165 14.89 -23.81 5.04
CA SER A 165 13.67 -24.31 4.37
C SER A 165 13.66 -24.07 2.85
N LEU A 166 14.48 -23.14 2.37
CA LEU A 166 14.53 -22.77 0.96
C LEU A 166 15.27 -23.82 0.10
N ARG A 167 14.89 -23.96 -1.14
CA ARG A 167 15.65 -24.73 -2.14
C ARG A 167 17.03 -24.12 -2.36
N SER A 168 17.98 -24.96 -2.75
CA SER A 168 19.41 -24.63 -2.82
C SER A 168 19.72 -23.36 -3.63
N GLN A 169 19.03 -23.14 -4.74
CA GLN A 169 19.27 -21.97 -5.60
C GLN A 169 18.90 -20.65 -4.90
N TYR A 170 17.77 -20.59 -4.18
CA TYR A 170 17.32 -19.39 -3.46
C TYR A 170 18.17 -19.14 -2.22
N ARG A 171 18.45 -20.21 -1.45
CA ARG A 171 19.36 -20.15 -0.31
C ARG A 171 20.76 -19.65 -0.72
N ARG A 172 21.31 -20.20 -1.82
CA ARG A 172 22.60 -19.72 -2.36
C ARG A 172 22.57 -18.25 -2.73
N ARG A 173 21.47 -17.77 -3.35
CA ARG A 173 21.32 -16.36 -3.72
C ARG A 173 21.27 -15.45 -2.50
N ILE A 174 20.54 -15.82 -1.45
CA ILE A 174 20.47 -15.07 -0.20
C ILE A 174 21.83 -15.04 0.48
N ARG A 175 22.48 -16.19 0.66
CA ARG A 175 23.82 -16.26 1.27
C ARG A 175 24.89 -15.47 0.50
N LEU A 176 24.74 -15.38 -0.83
CA LEU A 176 25.61 -14.53 -1.63
C LEU A 176 25.40 -13.04 -1.32
N ALA A 177 24.15 -12.61 -1.16
CA ALA A 177 23.83 -11.23 -0.78
C ALA A 177 24.40 -10.91 0.62
N GLU A 178 24.19 -11.77 1.61
CA GLU A 178 24.77 -11.61 2.95
C GLU A 178 26.30 -11.48 2.89
N LYS A 179 26.97 -12.38 2.14
CA LYS A 179 28.43 -12.34 1.99
C LYS A 179 28.93 -11.03 1.35
N ARG A 180 28.17 -10.48 0.40
CA ARG A 180 28.54 -9.24 -0.31
C ARG A 180 28.20 -7.99 0.52
N CYS A 181 27.25 -8.10 1.46
CA CYS A 181 26.88 -7.04 2.39
C CYS A 181 27.50 -7.21 3.78
N ARG A 182 28.55 -8.02 3.94
CA ARG A 182 29.19 -8.28 5.25
C ARG A 182 29.77 -7.04 5.93
N ASP A 183 30.08 -6.00 5.16
CA ASP A 183 30.55 -4.69 5.59
C ASP A 183 29.41 -3.68 5.81
N VAL A 184 28.16 -4.13 5.73
CA VAL A 184 26.98 -3.31 6.00
C VAL A 184 26.47 -3.62 7.40
N SER A 185 26.48 -2.63 8.27
CA SER A 185 25.89 -2.68 9.62
C SER A 185 24.40 -2.34 9.55
N VAL A 186 23.60 -2.93 10.45
CA VAL A 186 22.14 -2.70 10.50
C VAL A 186 21.75 -2.14 11.85
N TYR A 187 21.14 -0.97 11.84
CA TYR A 187 20.65 -0.27 13.03
C TYR A 187 19.13 -0.28 13.05
N ARG A 188 18.56 -0.55 14.23
CA ARG A 188 17.12 -0.50 14.46
C ARG A 188 16.76 0.79 15.20
N VAL A 189 15.81 1.52 14.65
CA VAL A 189 15.27 2.75 15.23
C VAL A 189 13.76 2.60 15.38
N GLU A 190 13.29 2.66 16.63
CA GLU A 190 11.84 2.65 16.93
C GLU A 190 11.31 4.09 16.85
N ILE A 191 10.21 4.27 16.12
CA ILE A 191 9.54 5.56 15.97
C ILE A 191 8.21 5.47 16.69
N SER A 192 8.02 6.29 17.70
CA SER A 192 6.81 6.31 18.54
C SER A 192 6.27 7.73 18.70
N ASP A 193 5.15 7.88 19.41
CA ASP A 193 4.57 9.19 19.74
C ASP A 193 5.54 10.13 20.51
N ALA A 194 6.54 9.57 21.17
CA ALA A 194 7.59 10.35 21.83
C ALA A 194 8.70 10.85 20.88
N GLY A 195 8.52 10.65 19.59
CA GLY A 195 9.50 10.96 18.53
C GLY A 195 10.55 9.86 18.35
N MET A 196 11.52 10.10 17.48
CA MET A 196 12.62 9.18 17.22
C MET A 196 13.59 9.17 18.40
N LYS A 197 13.89 7.96 18.90
CA LYS A 197 14.97 7.78 19.87
C LYS A 197 16.26 7.42 19.11
N ASN A 198 17.27 8.29 19.20
CA ASN A 198 18.63 8.06 18.68
C ASN A 198 18.75 7.81 17.18
N ASP A 199 17.93 8.47 16.32
CA ASP A 199 18.16 8.44 14.88
C ASP A 199 19.02 9.63 14.45
N SER A 200 20.28 9.34 14.10
CA SER A 200 21.22 10.33 13.54
C SER A 200 21.29 10.26 12.01
N TRP A 201 20.54 9.35 11.37
CA TRP A 201 20.68 9.09 9.95
C TRP A 201 19.67 9.86 9.11
N ASP A 202 20.15 10.70 8.19
CA ASP A 202 19.30 11.31 7.16
C ASP A 202 18.98 10.29 6.06
N ILE A 203 17.81 9.66 6.14
CA ILE A 203 17.34 8.65 5.18
C ILE A 203 16.55 9.25 4.01
N TYR A 204 16.14 10.49 4.09
CA TYR A 204 15.27 11.10 3.08
C TYR A 204 15.90 11.15 1.67
N PRO A 205 17.21 11.42 1.50
CA PRO A 205 17.88 11.30 0.19
C PRO A 205 17.77 9.90 -0.43
N LEU A 206 17.82 8.85 0.40
CA LEU A 206 17.67 7.46 -0.07
C LEU A 206 16.26 7.19 -0.59
N TYR A 207 15.22 7.70 0.10
CA TYR A 207 13.86 7.65 -0.40
C TYR A 207 13.72 8.34 -1.76
N LEU A 208 14.24 9.56 -1.88
CA LEU A 208 14.21 10.31 -3.14
C LEU A 208 14.93 9.57 -4.27
N ASN A 209 16.04 8.89 -4.00
CA ASN A 209 16.73 8.07 -4.98
C ASN A 209 15.84 6.94 -5.49
N THR A 210 15.17 6.23 -4.60
CA THR A 210 14.24 5.16 -4.95
C THR A 210 13.01 5.71 -5.69
N TYR A 211 12.43 6.81 -5.22
CA TYR A 211 11.31 7.47 -5.89
C TYR A 211 11.66 7.89 -7.33
N ARG A 212 12.84 8.48 -7.56
CA ARG A 212 13.28 8.90 -8.90
C ARG A 212 13.45 7.73 -9.86
N LYS A 213 13.92 6.58 -9.37
CA LYS A 213 14.08 5.34 -10.16
C LYS A 213 12.81 4.54 -10.33
N SER A 214 11.79 4.76 -9.50
CA SER A 214 10.52 4.02 -9.61
C SER A 214 9.83 4.30 -10.95
N GLU A 215 9.35 3.26 -11.58
CA GLU A 215 8.48 3.31 -12.76
C GLU A 215 7.07 3.80 -12.37
N TYR A 216 6.59 3.34 -11.22
CA TYR A 216 5.27 3.66 -10.69
C TYR A 216 5.42 4.72 -9.59
N LYS A 217 5.01 5.96 -9.91
CA LYS A 217 5.08 7.09 -9.00
C LYS A 217 3.68 7.52 -8.65
N LEU A 218 3.27 7.35 -7.41
CA LEU A 218 2.01 7.86 -6.92
C LEU A 218 2.19 9.25 -6.31
N GLU A 219 2.92 9.34 -5.21
CA GLU A 219 3.22 10.58 -4.49
C GLU A 219 4.71 10.70 -4.19
N CYS A 220 5.18 11.93 -3.96
CA CYS A 220 6.46 12.19 -3.34
C CYS A 220 6.20 12.76 -1.95
N LEU A 221 6.36 11.93 -0.92
CA LEU A 221 6.14 12.33 0.46
C LEU A 221 7.24 13.27 0.95
N ASP A 222 6.87 14.15 1.87
CA ASP A 222 7.78 15.08 2.52
C ASP A 222 8.72 14.35 3.50
N ARG A 223 9.85 14.98 3.83
CA ARG A 223 10.82 14.51 4.85
C ARG A 223 10.15 14.22 6.19
N LYS A 224 9.24 15.09 6.61
CA LYS A 224 8.49 14.98 7.86
C LYS A 224 7.73 13.65 7.97
N PHE A 225 7.24 13.11 6.85
CA PHE A 225 6.60 11.79 6.86
C PHE A 225 7.53 10.71 7.42
N PHE A 226 8.78 10.70 6.97
CA PHE A 226 9.76 9.69 7.41
C PHE A 226 10.28 9.94 8.83
N GLU A 227 10.23 11.19 9.31
CA GLU A 227 10.60 11.55 10.68
C GLU A 227 9.53 11.18 11.69
N GLU A 228 8.24 11.25 11.32
CA GLU A 228 7.11 11.10 12.24
C GLU A 228 6.27 9.82 12.03
N SER A 229 6.51 9.04 10.96
CA SER A 229 5.80 7.77 10.75
C SER A 229 6.03 6.78 11.88
N GLU A 230 4.94 6.18 12.37
CA GLU A 230 5.01 5.10 13.37
C GLU A 230 5.64 3.84 12.80
N GLY A 231 6.37 3.12 13.64
CA GLY A 231 6.89 1.80 13.32
C GLY A 231 8.37 1.62 13.65
N THR A 232 8.98 0.65 12.99
CA THR A 232 10.41 0.36 13.14
C THR A 232 11.13 0.67 11.83
N ARG A 233 12.21 1.43 11.94
CA ARG A 233 13.14 1.66 10.83
C ARG A 233 14.38 0.78 11.00
N LEU A 234 14.74 0.05 9.95
CA LEU A 234 16.06 -0.58 9.85
C LEU A 234 16.90 0.28 8.92
N VAL A 235 18.03 0.77 9.41
CA VAL A 235 18.99 1.58 8.64
C VAL A 235 20.22 0.72 8.36
N PHE A 236 20.56 0.59 7.11
CA PHE A 236 21.71 -0.17 6.61
C PHE A 236 22.85 0.81 6.33
N VAL A 237 23.95 0.66 7.06
CA VAL A 237 25.07 1.61 7.06
C VAL A 237 26.32 0.95 6.51
N LYS A 238 26.96 1.60 5.58
CA LYS A 238 28.26 1.23 5.00
C LYS A 238 29.20 2.43 5.01
N ASP A 239 30.43 2.24 5.45
CA ASP A 239 31.43 3.30 5.52
C ASP A 239 30.92 4.56 6.24
N ASP A 240 30.25 4.34 7.41
CA ASP A 240 29.59 5.36 8.24
C ASP A 240 28.54 6.24 7.53
N LYS A 241 27.97 5.74 6.43
CA LYS A 241 26.92 6.42 5.68
C LYS A 241 25.70 5.50 5.50
N PRO A 242 24.48 6.05 5.52
CA PRO A 242 23.28 5.25 5.25
C PRO A 242 23.28 4.83 3.77
N ALA A 243 23.36 3.52 3.55
CA ALA A 243 23.30 2.88 2.23
C ALA A 243 21.89 2.45 1.85
N GLY A 244 21.03 2.21 2.85
CA GLY A 244 19.64 1.84 2.66
C GLY A 244 18.82 1.96 3.94
N PHE A 245 17.51 1.97 3.80
CA PHE A 245 16.59 1.82 4.92
C PHE A 245 15.34 1.06 4.50
N VAL A 246 14.66 0.48 5.49
CA VAL A 246 13.27 0.01 5.37
C VAL A 246 12.45 0.55 6.53
N LEU A 247 11.21 0.93 6.26
CA LEU A 247 10.23 1.34 7.25
C LEU A 247 9.18 0.25 7.38
N LEU A 248 8.98 -0.26 8.60
CA LEU A 248 8.13 -1.38 8.95
C LEU A 248 7.06 -0.95 9.93
N HIS A 249 5.84 -1.46 9.76
CA HIS A 249 4.76 -1.27 10.73
C HIS A 249 4.23 -2.63 11.19
N GLU A 250 4.03 -2.77 12.51
CA GLU A 250 3.48 -3.97 13.12
C GLU A 250 1.96 -3.84 13.28
N GLU A 251 1.18 -4.70 12.63
CA GLU A 251 -0.28 -4.76 12.73
C GLU A 251 -0.72 -6.16 13.18
N GLY A 252 -0.93 -6.35 14.48
CA GLY A 252 -1.27 -7.65 15.04
C GLY A 252 -0.24 -8.72 14.64
N GLU A 253 -0.68 -9.77 13.95
CA GLU A 253 0.18 -10.84 13.45
C GLU A 253 0.87 -10.51 12.12
N LYS A 254 0.58 -9.35 11.53
CA LYS A 254 1.12 -8.91 10.25
C LYS A 254 2.25 -7.90 10.45
N LEU A 255 3.29 -8.00 9.63
CA LEU A 255 4.32 -6.99 9.44
C LEU A 255 4.13 -6.36 8.06
N VAL A 256 3.98 -5.04 8.03
CA VAL A 256 3.82 -4.28 6.78
C VAL A 256 5.14 -3.61 6.43
N PHE A 257 5.66 -3.91 5.26
CA PHE A 257 6.80 -3.20 4.68
C PHE A 257 6.27 -1.96 3.93
N GLN A 258 6.42 -0.80 4.56
CA GLN A 258 5.85 0.45 4.06
C GLN A 258 6.69 1.07 2.95
N PHE A 259 7.93 1.41 3.26
CA PHE A 259 8.85 2.11 2.38
C PHE A 259 10.27 1.60 2.49
N CYS A 260 11.03 1.80 1.45
CA CYS A 260 12.48 1.68 1.46
C CYS A 260 13.14 2.78 0.63
N GLY A 261 14.40 2.97 0.91
CA GLY A 261 15.27 3.79 0.08
C GLY A 261 16.66 3.20 0.02
N MET A 262 17.37 3.45 -1.07
CA MET A 262 18.73 2.95 -1.25
C MET A 262 19.63 4.00 -1.92
N ASP A 263 20.88 3.97 -1.54
CA ASP A 263 21.96 4.56 -2.33
C ASP A 263 22.36 3.57 -3.41
N TYR A 264 22.11 3.92 -4.66
CA TYR A 264 22.39 3.05 -5.81
C TYR A 264 23.86 3.07 -6.24
N GLU A 265 24.69 3.91 -5.62
CA GLU A 265 26.11 4.06 -5.92
C GLU A 265 27.00 3.41 -4.85
N CYS A 266 26.45 3.12 -3.67
CA CYS A 266 27.22 2.58 -2.54
C CYS A 266 27.75 1.14 -2.74
N MET A 267 27.21 0.40 -3.72
CA MET A 267 27.59 -0.98 -4.01
C MET A 267 27.64 -1.24 -5.50
N SER A 268 28.59 -2.08 -5.92
CA SER A 268 28.73 -2.53 -7.32
C SER A 268 27.47 -3.29 -7.83
N ASN A 269 26.68 -3.87 -6.91
CA ASN A 269 25.42 -4.53 -7.22
C ASN A 269 24.37 -4.22 -6.15
N THR A 270 23.54 -3.22 -6.41
CA THR A 270 22.46 -2.79 -5.51
C THR A 270 21.37 -3.85 -5.29
N ALA A 271 21.24 -4.81 -6.20
CA ALA A 271 20.33 -5.94 -6.00
C ALA A 271 20.74 -6.79 -4.78
N ASP A 272 22.03 -6.86 -4.41
CA ASP A 272 22.47 -7.58 -3.22
C ASP A 272 22.03 -6.85 -1.95
N LEU A 273 22.12 -5.52 -1.91
CA LEU A 273 21.63 -4.71 -0.79
C LEU A 273 20.11 -4.92 -0.61
N TYR A 274 19.33 -4.89 -1.68
CA TYR A 274 17.88 -5.10 -1.59
C TYR A 274 17.53 -6.52 -1.09
N PHE A 275 18.24 -7.58 -1.55
CA PHE A 275 18.08 -8.92 -1.00
C PHE A 275 18.45 -8.99 0.49
N PHE A 276 19.50 -8.31 0.89
CA PHE A 276 19.91 -8.22 2.28
C PHE A 276 18.87 -7.52 3.15
N MET A 277 18.30 -6.41 2.65
CA MET A 277 17.20 -5.70 3.32
C MET A 277 15.98 -6.60 3.50
N LEU A 278 15.54 -7.31 2.44
CA LEU A 278 14.41 -8.25 2.54
C LEU A 278 14.67 -9.38 3.53
N LEU A 279 15.89 -9.90 3.60
CA LEU A 279 16.27 -10.92 4.58
C LEU A 279 16.13 -10.40 6.01
N HIS A 280 16.53 -9.16 6.26
CA HIS A 280 16.37 -8.52 7.58
C HIS A 280 14.91 -8.27 7.94
N ILE A 281 14.05 -7.98 6.96
CA ILE A 281 12.59 -7.89 7.20
C ILE A 281 12.04 -9.25 7.65
N VAL A 282 12.45 -10.35 6.98
CA VAL A 282 12.02 -11.71 7.38
C VAL A 282 12.54 -12.05 8.77
N GLY A 283 13.80 -11.75 9.06
CA GLY A 283 14.39 -11.95 10.40
C GLY A 283 13.65 -11.19 11.49
N PHE A 284 13.31 -9.92 11.22
CA PHE A 284 12.53 -9.08 12.14
C PHE A 284 11.12 -9.66 12.37
N ALA A 285 10.45 -10.13 11.32
CA ALA A 285 9.13 -10.75 11.44
C ALA A 285 9.17 -12.00 12.33
N ILE A 286 10.18 -12.86 12.16
CA ILE A 286 10.37 -14.06 12.98
C ILE A 286 10.64 -13.68 14.46
N GLU A 287 11.54 -12.72 14.69
CA GLU A 287 11.84 -12.21 16.04
C GLU A 287 10.60 -11.66 16.75
N LYS A 288 9.75 -10.95 16.01
CA LYS A 288 8.50 -10.37 16.51
C LYS A 288 7.31 -11.34 16.50
N ASN A 289 7.53 -12.62 16.21
CA ASN A 289 6.50 -13.67 16.10
C ASN A 289 5.35 -13.30 15.14
N LYS A 290 5.65 -12.60 14.05
CA LYS A 290 4.65 -12.29 13.01
C LYS A 290 4.38 -13.50 12.14
N LYS A 291 3.14 -13.66 11.70
CA LYS A 291 2.68 -14.76 10.84
C LYS A 291 2.69 -14.39 9.37
N ILE A 292 2.59 -13.11 9.06
CA ILE A 292 2.43 -12.60 7.71
C ILE A 292 3.35 -11.40 7.53
N ILE A 293 4.05 -11.35 6.39
CA ILE A 293 4.73 -10.15 5.92
C ILE A 293 4.00 -9.67 4.66
N ASP A 294 3.46 -8.46 4.69
CA ASP A 294 3.02 -7.75 3.50
C ASP A 294 4.19 -6.92 2.98
N PHE A 295 4.84 -7.40 1.95
CA PHE A 295 5.93 -6.70 1.27
C PHE A 295 5.45 -5.57 0.37
N GLY A 296 4.13 -5.38 0.26
CA GLY A 296 3.54 -4.38 -0.63
C GLY A 296 3.70 -4.70 -2.11
N GLN A 297 3.40 -3.70 -2.92
CA GLN A 297 3.43 -3.77 -4.38
C GLN A 297 4.85 -3.58 -4.93
N THR A 298 5.02 -3.80 -6.24
CA THR A 298 6.27 -3.66 -7.01
C THR A 298 7.42 -4.60 -6.59
N SER A 299 8.45 -4.71 -7.44
CA SER A 299 9.61 -5.61 -7.24
C SER A 299 9.22 -7.09 -6.98
N GLU A 300 8.10 -7.52 -7.53
CA GLU A 300 7.44 -8.82 -7.31
C GLU A 300 8.41 -9.99 -7.50
N LEU A 301 9.14 -10.00 -8.63
CA LEU A 301 10.10 -11.07 -8.94
C LEU A 301 11.14 -11.29 -7.83
N THR A 302 11.54 -10.22 -7.14
CA THR A 302 12.53 -10.33 -6.05
C THR A 302 11.87 -10.85 -4.78
N LYS A 303 10.69 -10.35 -4.44
CA LYS A 303 9.92 -10.78 -3.27
C LYS A 303 9.44 -12.23 -3.40
N MET A 304 9.03 -12.64 -4.61
CA MET A 304 8.67 -14.03 -4.92
C MET A 304 9.85 -15.00 -4.73
N LYS A 305 11.10 -14.57 -4.93
CA LYS A 305 12.30 -15.40 -4.62
C LYS A 305 12.53 -15.61 -3.13
N PHE A 306 11.84 -14.85 -2.28
CA PHE A 306 11.71 -15.08 -0.84
C PHE A 306 10.48 -15.95 -0.50
N GLY A 307 9.73 -16.44 -1.48
CA GLY A 307 8.53 -17.25 -1.27
C GLY A 307 7.27 -16.44 -1.02
N ALA A 308 7.29 -15.14 -1.30
CA ALA A 308 6.07 -14.35 -1.28
C ALA A 308 5.14 -14.78 -2.42
N GLU A 309 3.86 -14.84 -2.12
CA GLU A 309 2.77 -15.08 -3.04
C GLU A 309 2.12 -13.75 -3.45
N LEU A 310 1.53 -13.73 -4.66
CA LEU A 310 0.87 -12.54 -5.16
C LEU A 310 -0.59 -12.51 -4.68
N SER A 311 -0.93 -11.50 -3.91
CA SER A 311 -2.31 -11.18 -3.53
C SER A 311 -2.87 -10.18 -4.54
N LYS A 312 -3.84 -10.62 -5.33
CA LYS A 312 -4.45 -9.80 -6.37
C LYS A 312 -5.12 -8.55 -5.79
N ARG A 313 -5.03 -7.47 -6.55
CA ARG A 313 -5.70 -6.21 -6.28
C ARG A 313 -6.42 -5.77 -7.55
N TYR A 314 -7.53 -5.07 -7.38
CA TYR A 314 -8.37 -4.66 -8.49
C TYR A 314 -8.65 -3.17 -8.45
N PHE A 315 -9.06 -2.64 -9.60
CA PHE A 315 -9.54 -1.28 -9.71
C PHE A 315 -10.90 -1.22 -10.39
N TYR A 316 -11.66 -0.17 -10.09
CA TYR A 316 -12.81 0.24 -10.89
C TYR A 316 -12.57 1.63 -11.46
N ALA A 317 -12.96 1.82 -12.72
CA ALA A 317 -12.92 3.09 -13.43
C ALA A 317 -14.32 3.51 -13.83
N HIS A 318 -14.64 4.80 -13.65
CA HIS A 318 -15.94 5.34 -14.05
C HIS A 318 -15.85 6.83 -14.39
N HIS A 319 -16.71 7.26 -15.32
CA HIS A 319 -16.93 8.67 -15.60
C HIS A 319 -18.43 8.99 -15.62
N THR A 320 -18.85 10.15 -15.02
CA THR A 320 -20.28 10.52 -14.99
C THR A 320 -20.85 10.91 -16.35
N ASN A 321 -20.03 11.37 -17.30
CA ASN A 321 -20.45 11.52 -18.68
C ASN A 321 -20.52 10.15 -19.35
N PRO A 322 -21.69 9.72 -19.90
CA PRO A 322 -21.84 8.38 -20.48
C PRO A 322 -20.87 8.06 -21.62
N PHE A 323 -20.58 9.06 -22.45
CA PHE A 323 -19.64 8.90 -23.58
C PHE A 323 -18.22 8.63 -23.08
N LEU A 324 -17.73 9.42 -22.12
CA LEU A 324 -16.42 9.19 -21.50
C LEU A 324 -16.40 7.91 -20.67
N ASN A 325 -17.53 7.52 -20.08
CA ASN A 325 -17.63 6.26 -19.35
C ASN A 325 -17.49 5.03 -20.26
N MET A 326 -17.96 5.12 -21.50
CA MET A 326 -17.72 4.07 -22.49
C MET A 326 -16.21 3.86 -22.70
N PHE A 327 -15.41 4.92 -22.76
CA PHE A 327 -13.94 4.80 -22.82
C PHE A 327 -13.35 4.24 -21.53
N ALA A 328 -13.88 4.58 -20.36
CA ALA A 328 -13.43 3.98 -19.08
C ALA A 328 -13.68 2.47 -19.05
N ILE A 329 -14.80 2.00 -19.63
CA ILE A 329 -15.14 0.58 -19.70
C ILE A 329 -14.30 -0.14 -20.77
N LEU A 330 -14.20 0.40 -21.97
CA LEU A 330 -13.48 -0.23 -23.09
C LEU A 330 -11.96 -0.14 -22.90
N GLY A 331 -11.50 0.99 -22.39
CA GLY A 331 -10.08 1.30 -22.15
C GLY A 331 -9.51 0.64 -20.88
N LYS A 332 -10.31 -0.11 -20.11
CA LYS A 332 -9.84 -0.78 -18.89
C LYS A 332 -8.56 -1.60 -19.09
N LYS A 333 -8.41 -2.25 -20.26
CA LYS A 333 -7.23 -3.01 -20.63
C LYS A 333 -5.95 -2.19 -20.71
N LEU A 334 -6.05 -0.86 -20.88
CA LEU A 334 -4.91 0.07 -20.88
C LEU A 334 -4.43 0.41 -19.46
N LEU A 335 -5.34 0.30 -18.48
CA LEU A 335 -5.06 0.54 -17.07
C LEU A 335 -4.71 -0.74 -16.32
N GLU A 336 -5.00 -1.91 -16.91
CA GLU A 336 -4.82 -3.20 -16.30
C GLU A 336 -3.33 -3.57 -16.22
N TYR A 337 -2.87 -3.88 -15.02
CA TYR A 337 -1.53 -4.41 -14.81
C TYR A 337 -1.50 -5.88 -15.25
N ARG A 338 -0.68 -6.17 -16.24
CA ARG A 338 -0.51 -7.51 -16.76
C ARG A 338 0.87 -8.02 -16.42
N TYR A 339 0.91 -9.20 -15.86
CA TYR A 339 2.15 -9.87 -15.51
C TYR A 339 2.06 -11.35 -15.85
N ASP A 340 3.18 -11.88 -16.29
CA ASP A 340 3.40 -13.32 -16.47
C ASP A 340 4.68 -13.67 -15.70
N PHE A 341 4.51 -13.97 -14.42
CA PHE A 341 5.64 -14.32 -13.58
C PHE A 341 5.81 -15.83 -13.53
N PRO A 342 7.07 -16.32 -13.54
CA PRO A 342 7.36 -17.74 -13.42
C PRO A 342 6.90 -18.25 -12.04
N ASP A 343 6.40 -19.49 -12.00
CA ASP A 343 6.10 -20.20 -10.75
C ASP A 343 7.41 -20.52 -10.00
N PHE A 344 7.74 -19.71 -9.01
CA PHE A 344 8.90 -19.92 -8.15
C PHE A 344 8.58 -20.95 -7.07
N LYS A 345 9.07 -22.17 -7.24
CA LYS A 345 9.00 -23.20 -6.18
C LYS A 345 10.12 -22.94 -5.18
N VAL A 346 9.91 -21.99 -4.26
CA VAL A 346 10.96 -21.48 -3.38
C VAL A 346 11.29 -22.44 -2.24
N PHE A 347 10.28 -23.01 -1.61
CA PHE A 347 10.45 -23.92 -0.48
C PHE A 347 10.76 -25.36 -0.90
N ARG A 348 11.47 -26.09 -0.05
CA ARG A 348 11.65 -27.53 -0.19
C ARG A 348 10.28 -28.21 -0.07
N ARG A 349 10.10 -29.33 -0.78
CA ARG A 349 8.99 -30.23 -0.47
C ARG A 349 9.30 -30.87 0.87
N GLY A 350 8.36 -30.75 1.82
CA GLY A 350 8.42 -31.48 3.07
C GLY A 350 8.36 -32.97 2.82
#